data_2cfefe335e03e633e92b68530619b237
#
_entry.id   2cfefe335e03e633e92b68530619b237
#
_cell.length_a   1.000
_cell.length_b   1.000
_cell.length_c   1.000
_cell.angle_alpha   90.00
_cell.angle_beta   90.00
_cell.angle_gamma   90.00
#
_symmetry.space_group_name_H-M   'P 1'
#
loop_
_entity.id
_entity.type
_entity.pdbx_description
1 polymer ?
#
loop_
_entity_poly.entity_id
_entity_poly.type
_entity_poly.pdbx_seq_one_letter_code
_entity_poly.pdbx_strand_id
1 'polypeptide(L)'
;MSSYLLDPAWKSWYKAKHVVRYTCNSGEQFEKYITSVLRREYDDFLNPSPMGQGGDGGCDGLANSGRIFFACYGQRAQSGQDQKTKDKLIHDFERALDVWSSFEEWQFITNASFGPLPVKVLLEYQRDHEAGSDRPIRVRAITSSDMFWDEHVSRLDQESLDTLFPGAPHAQSAELEEIVDLINQLHDFQIPDSKPAELKPVSNEKMSYNQLSWTNIYELNEGRISSPRIDNWFNSQPNPELRDEIANTFNRIYLNAKTETDIPSEIMSRIYIAIAGSDFTLDRGRANAAYALAAYFFDTCDIFESVPEEES
;
A
#
# COMPACT_ATOMS: atom_id res chain seq x y z
N MET A 1 -13.11 24.15 10.02
CA MET A 1 -13.06 22.69 10.20
C MET A 1 -11.61 22.32 10.43
N SER A 2 -11.29 21.80 11.62
CA SER A 2 -9.93 21.42 11.99
C SER A 2 -9.58 20.17 11.18
N SER A 3 -8.61 20.26 10.27
CA SER A 3 -8.04 19.08 9.64
C SER A 3 -7.31 18.30 10.74
N TYR A 4 -7.93 17.29 11.28
CA TYR A 4 -7.22 16.29 12.07
C TYR A 4 -6.21 15.63 11.13
N LEU A 5 -4.95 16.04 11.24
CA LEU A 5 -3.86 15.31 10.61
C LEU A 5 -3.89 13.92 11.23
N LEU A 6 -4.22 12.91 10.40
CA LEU A 6 -4.10 11.53 10.79
C LEU A 6 -2.68 11.29 11.34
N ASP A 7 -2.60 10.62 12.48
CA ASP A 7 -1.32 10.14 13.00
C ASP A 7 -0.56 9.44 11.88
N PRO A 8 0.75 9.68 11.70
CA PRO A 8 1.55 9.04 10.65
C PRO A 8 1.44 7.51 10.63
N ALA A 9 1.31 6.87 11.79
CA ALA A 9 1.11 5.42 11.88
C ALA A 9 -0.22 4.99 11.27
N TRP A 10 -1.32 5.71 11.57
CA TRP A 10 -2.62 5.48 10.97
C TRP A 10 -2.61 5.69 9.46
N LYS A 11 -1.99 6.77 9.01
CA LYS A 11 -1.84 7.05 7.59
C LYS A 11 -1.12 5.91 6.86
N SER A 12 -0.04 5.40 7.45
CA SER A 12 0.72 4.27 6.90
C SER A 12 -0.11 2.99 6.83
N TRP A 13 -0.90 2.70 7.88
CA TRP A 13 -1.77 1.55 7.91
C TRP A 13 -2.86 1.60 6.83
N TYR A 14 -3.59 2.72 6.71
CA TYR A 14 -4.60 2.89 5.66
C TYR A 14 -3.98 2.81 4.27
N LYS A 15 -2.79 3.41 4.08
CA LYS A 15 -2.06 3.32 2.81
C LYS A 15 -1.71 1.88 2.47
N ALA A 16 -1.25 1.09 3.43
CA ALA A 16 -0.98 -0.33 3.22
C ALA A 16 -2.24 -1.12 2.81
N LYS A 17 -3.36 -0.92 3.50
CA LYS A 17 -4.65 -1.55 3.14
C LYS A 17 -5.15 -1.12 1.76
N HIS A 18 -4.95 0.16 1.43
CA HIS A 18 -5.26 0.68 0.10
C HIS A 18 -4.45 -0.02 -0.99
N VAL A 19 -3.11 -0.07 -0.85
CA VAL A 19 -2.21 -0.72 -1.82
C VAL A 19 -2.69 -2.14 -2.12
N VAL A 20 -3.04 -2.87 -1.07
CA VAL A 20 -3.60 -4.21 -1.19
C VAL A 20 -4.84 -4.23 -2.07
N ARG A 21 -5.85 -3.43 -1.73
CA ARG A 21 -7.11 -3.45 -2.47
C ARG A 21 -6.95 -2.96 -3.90
N TYR A 22 -6.09 -1.96 -4.11
CA TYR A 22 -5.82 -1.44 -5.44
C TYR A 22 -5.13 -2.45 -6.34
N THR A 23 -4.11 -3.17 -5.83
CA THR A 23 -3.29 -4.08 -6.62
C THR A 23 -3.89 -5.46 -6.80
N CYS A 24 -4.61 -5.97 -5.80
CA CYS A 24 -5.09 -7.36 -5.80
C CYS A 24 -6.51 -7.54 -6.31
N ASN A 25 -7.33 -6.50 -6.31
CA ASN A 25 -8.64 -6.55 -6.92
C ASN A 25 -8.55 -6.52 -8.45
N SER A 26 -9.48 -7.20 -9.10
CA SER A 26 -9.56 -7.23 -10.57
C SER A 26 -11.00 -7.17 -11.05
N GLY A 27 -11.20 -6.66 -12.28
CA GLY A 27 -12.53 -6.55 -12.89
C GLY A 27 -13.50 -5.81 -11.97
N GLU A 28 -14.69 -6.37 -11.79
CA GLU A 28 -15.77 -5.78 -10.97
C GLU A 28 -15.36 -5.46 -9.51
N GLN A 29 -14.45 -6.25 -8.91
CA GLN A 29 -13.98 -5.97 -7.55
C GLN A 29 -13.11 -4.70 -7.49
N PHE A 30 -12.28 -4.49 -8.49
CA PHE A 30 -11.49 -3.26 -8.62
C PHE A 30 -12.40 -2.04 -8.80
N GLU A 31 -13.34 -2.12 -9.74
CA GLU A 31 -14.33 -1.07 -10.00
C GLU A 31 -15.16 -0.73 -8.75
N LYS A 32 -15.68 -1.74 -8.03
CA LYS A 32 -16.39 -1.55 -6.75
C LYS A 32 -15.52 -0.84 -5.71
N TYR A 33 -14.24 -1.19 -5.65
CA TYR A 33 -13.32 -0.52 -4.73
C TYR A 33 -13.12 0.95 -5.10
N ILE A 34 -12.81 1.25 -6.36
CA ILE A 34 -12.64 2.64 -6.84
C ILE A 34 -13.92 3.45 -6.60
N THR A 35 -15.06 2.93 -7.01
CA THR A 35 -16.39 3.54 -6.80
C THR A 35 -16.65 3.82 -5.30
N SER A 36 -16.24 2.91 -4.41
CA SER A 36 -16.45 3.09 -2.97
C SER A 36 -15.62 4.23 -2.39
N VAL A 37 -14.45 4.52 -2.94
CA VAL A 37 -13.60 5.67 -2.59
C VAL A 37 -14.21 6.96 -3.14
N LEU A 38 -14.47 7.01 -4.44
CA LEU A 38 -15.00 8.21 -5.11
C LEU A 38 -16.35 8.66 -4.53
N ARG A 39 -17.22 7.73 -4.15
CA ARG A 39 -18.50 8.04 -3.49
C ARG A 39 -18.35 8.70 -2.12
N ARG A 40 -17.21 8.53 -1.46
CA ARG A 40 -16.90 9.18 -0.19
C ARG A 40 -16.18 10.51 -0.36
N GLU A 41 -15.47 10.66 -1.47
CA GLU A 41 -14.78 11.91 -1.79
C GLU A 41 -15.72 12.97 -2.34
N TYR A 42 -16.69 12.54 -3.18
CA TYR A 42 -17.61 13.45 -3.87
C TYR A 42 -19.05 13.24 -3.39
N ASP A 43 -19.63 14.26 -2.79
CA ASP A 43 -21.01 14.23 -2.28
C ASP A 43 -22.05 13.98 -3.38
N ASP A 44 -21.74 14.43 -4.61
CA ASP A 44 -22.60 14.30 -5.79
C ASP A 44 -22.22 13.15 -6.74
N PHE A 45 -21.42 12.19 -6.24
CA PHE A 45 -20.97 11.05 -7.05
C PHE A 45 -22.14 10.19 -7.53
N LEU A 46 -22.19 9.98 -8.85
CA LEU A 46 -23.15 9.09 -9.48
C LEU A 46 -22.40 7.96 -10.22
N ASN A 47 -22.94 6.75 -10.13
CA ASN A 47 -22.46 5.59 -10.88
C ASN A 47 -23.58 5.16 -11.84
N PRO A 48 -23.44 5.43 -13.15
CA PRO A 48 -24.44 5.04 -14.14
C PRO A 48 -24.55 3.52 -14.22
N SER A 49 -25.76 2.99 -14.06
CA SER A 49 -26.01 1.56 -14.25
C SER A 49 -26.06 1.22 -15.73
N PRO A 50 -25.42 0.15 -16.19
CA PRO A 50 -25.52 -0.30 -17.58
C PRO A 50 -26.99 -0.55 -17.96
N MET A 51 -27.46 0.11 -19.02
CA MET A 51 -28.84 -0.05 -19.51
C MET A 51 -28.86 -0.49 -20.97
N GLY A 52 -29.36 -1.69 -21.22
CA GLY A 52 -29.54 -2.24 -22.56
C GLY A 52 -28.23 -2.39 -23.36
N GLN A 53 -28.30 -2.14 -24.68
CA GLN A 53 -27.15 -2.26 -25.59
C GLN A 53 -26.13 -1.10 -25.42
N GLY A 54 -26.50 -0.03 -24.72
CA GLY A 54 -25.67 1.16 -24.52
C GLY A 54 -24.61 1.01 -23.41
N GLY A 55 -24.71 -0.01 -22.54
CA GLY A 55 -23.84 -0.15 -21.37
C GLY A 55 -23.94 1.07 -20.44
N ASP A 56 -22.81 1.43 -19.79
CA ASP A 56 -22.65 2.60 -18.93
C ASP A 56 -22.20 3.87 -19.70
N GLY A 57 -22.03 3.76 -21.03
CA GLY A 57 -21.55 4.86 -21.87
C GLY A 57 -20.06 5.19 -21.71
N GLY A 58 -19.24 4.24 -21.26
CA GLY A 58 -17.80 4.45 -21.03
C GLY A 58 -17.51 5.26 -19.76
N CYS A 59 -18.44 5.24 -18.79
CA CYS A 59 -18.37 6.01 -17.56
C CYS A 59 -18.77 5.15 -16.35
N ASP A 60 -17.81 4.73 -15.55
CA ASP A 60 -18.04 3.97 -14.32
C ASP A 60 -18.41 4.89 -13.15
N GLY A 61 -18.25 6.19 -13.30
CA GLY A 61 -18.65 7.18 -12.31
C GLY A 61 -18.51 8.60 -12.81
N LEU A 62 -19.31 9.51 -12.25
CA LEU A 62 -19.22 10.94 -12.52
C LEU A 62 -19.41 11.77 -11.24
N ALA A 63 -18.78 12.93 -11.18
CA ALA A 63 -18.82 13.84 -10.06
C ALA A 63 -18.75 15.31 -10.50
N ASN A 64 -18.83 16.23 -9.53
CA ASN A 64 -18.82 17.68 -9.76
C ASN A 64 -19.88 18.11 -10.78
N SER A 65 -21.11 17.67 -10.56
CA SER A 65 -22.25 17.95 -11.44
C SER A 65 -22.02 17.46 -12.87
N GLY A 66 -21.36 16.32 -13.01
CA GLY A 66 -21.07 15.70 -14.32
C GLY A 66 -19.89 16.33 -15.07
N ARG A 67 -19.03 17.11 -14.39
CA ARG A 67 -17.84 17.68 -15.01
C ARG A 67 -16.63 16.73 -15.00
N ILE A 68 -16.57 15.82 -14.05
CA ILE A 68 -15.49 14.81 -13.96
C ILE A 68 -16.07 13.42 -14.20
N PHE A 69 -15.47 12.71 -15.13
CA PHE A 69 -15.83 11.35 -15.49
C PHE A 69 -14.71 10.37 -15.15
N PHE A 70 -15.09 9.21 -14.65
CA PHE A 70 -14.18 8.14 -14.25
C PHE A 70 -14.46 6.88 -15.06
N ALA A 71 -13.43 6.31 -15.65
CA ALA A 71 -13.44 5.01 -16.27
C ALA A 71 -12.48 4.09 -15.52
N CYS A 72 -12.91 2.89 -15.14
CA CYS A 72 -12.16 1.95 -14.32
C CYS A 72 -11.78 0.69 -15.12
N TYR A 73 -10.54 0.27 -15.00
CA TYR A 73 -10.07 -0.97 -15.60
C TYR A 73 -9.23 -1.80 -14.62
N GLY A 74 -9.86 -2.78 -13.99
CA GLY A 74 -9.20 -3.75 -13.13
C GLY A 74 -8.68 -4.95 -13.93
N GLN A 75 -7.36 -5.05 -14.12
CA GLN A 75 -6.77 -6.16 -14.85
C GLN A 75 -6.65 -7.41 -13.97
N ARG A 76 -7.03 -8.58 -14.50
CA ARG A 76 -6.70 -9.87 -13.91
C ARG A 76 -5.23 -10.17 -14.18
N ALA A 77 -4.49 -10.47 -13.09
CA ALA A 77 -3.05 -10.67 -13.14
C ALA A 77 -2.61 -11.59 -14.27
N GLN A 78 -1.96 -11.03 -15.28
CA GLN A 78 -1.03 -11.72 -16.18
C GLN A 78 -0.23 -10.67 -16.98
N SER A 79 1.08 -10.86 -17.06
CA SER A 79 1.99 -10.03 -17.85
C SER A 79 1.60 -9.99 -19.35
N GLY A 80 1.80 -8.86 -20.01
CA GLY A 80 1.78 -8.76 -21.47
C GLY A 80 0.46 -8.27 -22.07
N GLN A 81 -0.35 -7.47 -21.37
CA GLN A 81 -1.65 -7.01 -21.89
C GLN A 81 -1.69 -5.51 -22.22
N ASP A 82 -0.55 -4.94 -22.64
CA ASP A 82 -0.46 -3.53 -23.04
C ASP A 82 -1.50 -3.16 -24.12
N GLN A 83 -1.71 -4.07 -25.08
CA GLN A 83 -2.73 -3.89 -26.13
C GLN A 83 -4.15 -3.83 -25.55
N LYS A 84 -4.50 -4.68 -24.59
CA LYS A 84 -5.84 -4.69 -23.99
C LYS A 84 -6.10 -3.42 -23.17
N THR A 85 -5.08 -2.95 -22.42
CA THR A 85 -5.17 -1.68 -21.68
C THR A 85 -5.38 -0.52 -22.65
N LYS A 86 -4.64 -0.48 -23.75
CA LYS A 86 -4.83 0.49 -24.83
C LYS A 86 -6.23 0.44 -25.40
N ASP A 87 -6.70 -0.75 -25.79
CA ASP A 87 -8.01 -0.92 -26.45
C ASP A 87 -9.15 -0.51 -25.50
N LYS A 88 -9.04 -0.83 -24.20
CA LYS A 88 -10.01 -0.41 -23.18
C LYS A 88 -10.00 1.11 -23.00
N LEU A 89 -8.82 1.75 -22.92
CA LEU A 89 -8.69 3.20 -22.80
C LEU A 89 -9.35 3.91 -23.99
N ILE A 90 -9.08 3.46 -25.22
CA ILE A 90 -9.69 4.01 -26.44
C ILE A 90 -11.21 3.83 -26.40
N HIS A 91 -11.67 2.60 -26.15
CA HIS A 91 -13.10 2.28 -26.17
C HIS A 91 -13.88 3.15 -25.18
N ASP A 92 -13.40 3.28 -23.94
CA ASP A 92 -14.12 4.02 -22.91
C ASP A 92 -14.12 5.52 -23.17
N PHE A 93 -12.98 6.09 -23.61
CA PHE A 93 -12.92 7.51 -23.90
C PHE A 93 -13.78 7.91 -25.10
N GLU A 94 -13.67 7.18 -26.22
CA GLU A 94 -14.48 7.43 -27.40
C GLU A 94 -15.97 7.24 -27.12
N ARG A 95 -16.31 6.23 -26.31
CA ARG A 95 -17.68 6.00 -25.88
C ARG A 95 -18.21 7.11 -24.98
N ALA A 96 -17.37 7.65 -24.07
CA ALA A 96 -17.73 8.80 -23.27
C ALA A 96 -18.00 10.04 -24.12
N LEU A 97 -17.19 10.29 -25.14
CA LEU A 97 -17.38 11.41 -26.09
C LEU A 97 -18.67 11.27 -26.90
N ASP A 98 -19.03 10.05 -27.31
CA ASP A 98 -20.23 9.77 -28.10
C ASP A 98 -21.53 9.91 -27.31
N VAL A 99 -21.53 9.43 -26.05
CA VAL A 99 -22.74 9.36 -25.22
C VAL A 99 -22.99 10.63 -24.43
N TRP A 100 -21.93 11.29 -23.93
CA TRP A 100 -22.03 12.39 -22.99
C TRP A 100 -21.64 13.73 -23.62
N SER A 101 -22.53 14.69 -23.51
CA SER A 101 -22.36 15.96 -24.22
C SER A 101 -21.50 17.00 -23.47
N SER A 102 -21.17 16.79 -22.18
CA SER A 102 -20.61 17.89 -21.38
C SER A 102 -19.82 17.44 -20.14
N PHE A 103 -18.60 16.97 -20.32
CA PHE A 103 -17.64 16.81 -19.23
C PHE A 103 -16.35 17.61 -19.53
N GLU A 104 -15.62 17.97 -18.48
CA GLU A 104 -14.43 18.82 -18.54
C GLU A 104 -13.16 18.00 -18.24
N GLU A 105 -13.30 16.88 -17.51
CA GLU A 105 -12.20 16.00 -17.15
C GLU A 105 -12.63 14.54 -17.31
N TRP A 106 -11.73 13.72 -17.85
CA TRP A 106 -11.88 12.28 -17.92
C TRP A 106 -10.65 11.60 -17.29
N GLN A 107 -10.89 10.69 -16.35
CA GLN A 107 -9.86 9.97 -15.63
C GLN A 107 -9.98 8.46 -15.89
N PHE A 108 -8.91 7.86 -16.42
CA PHE A 108 -8.78 6.43 -16.57
C PHE A 108 -8.03 5.85 -15.37
N ILE A 109 -8.70 5.05 -14.54
CA ILE A 109 -8.15 4.49 -13.31
C ILE A 109 -7.90 3.01 -13.52
N THR A 110 -6.65 2.56 -13.36
CA THR A 110 -6.29 1.16 -13.61
C THR A 110 -5.14 0.68 -12.73
N ASN A 111 -5.19 -0.60 -12.36
CA ASN A 111 -4.07 -1.33 -11.77
C ASN A 111 -3.31 -2.18 -12.80
N ALA A 112 -3.64 -2.04 -14.08
CA ALA A 112 -2.93 -2.70 -15.16
C ALA A 112 -1.57 -2.04 -15.44
N SER A 113 -0.63 -2.81 -15.96
CA SER A 113 0.61 -2.24 -16.51
C SER A 113 0.29 -1.24 -17.62
N PHE A 114 0.83 -0.04 -17.50
CA PHE A 114 0.60 1.06 -18.42
C PHE A 114 1.86 1.26 -19.29
N GLY A 115 2.01 0.38 -20.27
CA GLY A 115 3.17 0.35 -21.14
C GLY A 115 3.14 1.38 -22.26
N PRO A 116 4.04 1.29 -23.26
CA PRO A 116 4.18 2.29 -24.31
C PRO A 116 2.93 2.50 -25.17
N LEU A 117 2.09 1.49 -25.37
CA LEU A 117 0.92 1.61 -26.24
C LEU A 117 -0.17 2.50 -25.64
N PRO A 118 -0.68 2.25 -24.40
CA PRO A 118 -1.67 3.16 -23.82
C PRO A 118 -1.08 4.53 -23.50
N VAL A 119 0.21 4.66 -23.15
CA VAL A 119 0.87 5.96 -22.97
C VAL A 119 0.80 6.81 -24.25
N LYS A 120 1.10 6.25 -25.42
CA LYS A 120 1.01 6.99 -26.69
C LYS A 120 -0.39 7.52 -26.94
N VAL A 121 -1.41 6.70 -26.76
CA VAL A 121 -2.81 7.11 -26.94
C VAL A 121 -3.20 8.20 -25.94
N LEU A 122 -2.81 8.05 -24.67
CA LEU A 122 -3.08 9.07 -23.67
C LEU A 122 -2.49 10.43 -24.06
N LEU A 123 -1.23 10.47 -24.50
CA LEU A 123 -0.56 11.69 -24.94
C LEU A 123 -1.20 12.28 -26.21
N GLU A 124 -1.69 11.45 -27.11
CA GLU A 124 -2.45 11.89 -28.29
C GLU A 124 -3.76 12.56 -27.87
N TYR A 125 -4.53 11.92 -26.98
CA TYR A 125 -5.78 12.48 -26.47
C TYR A 125 -5.57 13.78 -25.68
N GLN A 126 -4.54 13.86 -24.83
CA GLN A 126 -4.19 15.09 -24.14
C GLN A 126 -3.91 16.24 -25.11
N ARG A 127 -3.09 16.00 -26.14
CA ARG A 127 -2.79 17.00 -27.15
C ARG A 127 -4.03 17.44 -27.94
N ASP A 128 -4.86 16.47 -28.36
CA ASP A 128 -5.94 16.72 -29.28
C ASP A 128 -7.17 17.32 -28.59
N HIS A 129 -7.36 17.05 -27.30
CA HIS A 129 -8.52 17.51 -26.52
C HIS A 129 -8.23 18.62 -25.52
N GLU A 130 -6.99 18.76 -25.00
CA GLU A 130 -6.68 19.84 -24.05
C GLU A 130 -6.25 21.15 -24.73
N ALA A 131 -5.41 21.08 -25.74
CA ALA A 131 -4.71 22.26 -26.31
C ALA A 131 -5.31 22.88 -27.55
N GLY A 132 -6.23 22.22 -28.24
CA GLY A 132 -6.69 22.65 -29.58
C GLY A 132 -8.20 22.64 -29.79
N SER A 133 -8.97 22.34 -28.78
CA SER A 133 -10.42 22.18 -28.90
C SER A 133 -11.19 23.42 -28.46
N ASP A 134 -12.28 23.75 -29.15
CA ASP A 134 -13.28 24.71 -28.71
C ASP A 134 -13.90 24.33 -27.36
N ARG A 135 -13.69 23.06 -26.96
CA ARG A 135 -14.15 22.48 -25.71
C ARG A 135 -13.02 21.63 -25.11
N PRO A 136 -12.15 22.19 -24.28
CA PRO A 136 -11.03 21.48 -23.69
C PRO A 136 -11.53 20.42 -22.70
N ILE A 137 -11.04 19.18 -22.86
CA ILE A 137 -11.26 18.08 -21.95
C ILE A 137 -9.90 17.66 -21.40
N ARG A 138 -9.74 17.72 -20.10
CA ARG A 138 -8.54 17.21 -19.43
C ARG A 138 -8.56 15.70 -19.38
N VAL A 139 -7.61 15.05 -20.06
CA VAL A 139 -7.53 13.59 -20.12
C VAL A 139 -6.39 13.10 -19.22
N ARG A 140 -6.70 12.24 -18.25
CA ARG A 140 -5.72 11.74 -17.26
C ARG A 140 -5.78 10.23 -17.12
N ALA A 141 -4.66 9.64 -16.67
CA ALA A 141 -4.62 8.26 -16.24
C ALA A 141 -4.02 8.16 -14.84
N ILE A 142 -4.67 7.39 -13.96
CA ILE A 142 -4.17 7.02 -12.64
C ILE A 142 -3.81 5.53 -12.72
N THR A 143 -2.51 5.25 -12.72
CA THR A 143 -1.96 3.94 -13.08
C THR A 143 -1.24 3.23 -11.94
N SER A 144 -1.21 3.85 -10.76
CA SER A 144 -0.61 3.25 -9.58
C SER A 144 -1.43 3.50 -8.31
N SER A 145 -1.24 2.63 -7.33
CA SER A 145 -1.84 2.80 -6.00
C SER A 145 -1.41 4.11 -5.34
N ASP A 146 -0.16 4.53 -5.49
CA ASP A 146 0.32 5.77 -4.92
C ASP A 146 -0.36 7.00 -5.52
N MET A 147 -0.52 7.06 -6.84
CA MET A 147 -1.26 8.14 -7.50
C MET A 147 -2.71 8.20 -7.00
N PHE A 148 -3.39 7.06 -6.94
CA PHE A 148 -4.78 7.03 -6.46
C PHE A 148 -4.89 7.38 -4.98
N TRP A 149 -3.92 6.94 -4.17
CA TRP A 149 -3.82 7.35 -2.78
C TRP A 149 -3.70 8.86 -2.63
N ASP A 150 -2.73 9.47 -3.30
CA ASP A 150 -2.42 10.90 -3.15
C ASP A 150 -3.55 11.79 -3.70
N GLU A 151 -4.23 11.37 -4.76
CA GLU A 151 -5.27 12.16 -5.41
C GLU A 151 -6.66 12.00 -4.79
N HIS A 152 -6.98 10.83 -4.23
CA HIS A 152 -8.34 10.51 -3.76
C HIS A 152 -8.38 10.04 -2.30
N VAL A 153 -7.71 8.92 -1.98
CA VAL A 153 -7.88 8.26 -0.68
C VAL A 153 -7.37 9.13 0.48
N SER A 154 -6.24 9.82 0.29
CA SER A 154 -5.62 10.66 1.33
C SER A 154 -6.44 11.88 1.74
N ARG A 155 -7.48 12.22 0.98
CA ARG A 155 -8.39 13.35 1.23
C ARG A 155 -9.60 12.96 2.07
N LEU A 156 -9.84 11.67 2.23
CA LEU A 156 -10.97 11.16 2.99
C LEU A 156 -10.79 11.43 4.48
N ASP A 157 -11.89 11.65 5.17
CA ASP A 157 -11.92 11.71 6.62
C ASP A 157 -11.72 10.33 7.26
N GLN A 158 -11.45 10.31 8.56
CA GLN A 158 -11.17 9.08 9.29
C GLN A 158 -12.36 8.12 9.27
N GLU A 159 -13.58 8.60 9.39
CA GLU A 159 -14.79 7.76 9.36
C GLU A 159 -14.94 7.03 8.01
N SER A 160 -14.67 7.72 6.92
CA SER A 160 -14.63 7.16 5.57
C SER A 160 -13.53 6.12 5.41
N LEU A 161 -12.34 6.40 5.94
CA LEU A 161 -11.21 5.46 5.92
C LEU A 161 -11.50 4.21 6.76
N ASP A 162 -12.08 4.36 7.97
CA ASP A 162 -12.47 3.23 8.82
C ASP A 162 -13.54 2.35 8.16
N THR A 163 -14.45 2.96 7.44
CA THR A 163 -15.48 2.23 6.68
C THR A 163 -14.90 1.50 5.48
N LEU A 164 -13.98 2.14 4.75
CA LEU A 164 -13.29 1.51 3.62
C LEU A 164 -12.36 0.39 4.07
N PHE A 165 -11.69 0.57 5.19
CA PHE A 165 -10.68 -0.34 5.71
C PHE A 165 -11.04 -0.79 7.13
N PRO A 166 -12.10 -1.59 7.30
CA PRO A 166 -12.55 -2.06 8.62
C PRO A 166 -11.48 -2.94 9.27
N GLY A 167 -11.43 -2.88 10.60
CA GLY A 167 -10.45 -3.61 11.40
C GLY A 167 -9.23 -2.77 11.75
N ALA A 168 -9.42 -1.47 11.76
CA ALA A 168 -8.42 -0.51 12.22
C ALA A 168 -7.86 -0.86 13.63
N PRO A 169 -6.61 -0.50 13.90
CA PRO A 169 -5.75 -1.06 14.97
C PRO A 169 -6.24 -0.94 16.39
N HIS A 170 -7.29 -0.15 16.71
CA HIS A 170 -7.79 -0.05 18.09
C HIS A 170 -8.07 -1.40 18.75
N ALA A 171 -8.30 -2.46 17.95
CA ALA A 171 -8.52 -3.82 18.43
C ALA A 171 -7.34 -4.77 18.16
N GLN A 172 -6.28 -4.32 17.47
CA GLN A 172 -5.23 -5.20 16.94
C GLN A 172 -3.81 -4.68 17.14
N SER A 173 -3.61 -3.46 17.69
CA SER A 173 -2.25 -3.01 18.05
C SER A 173 -1.71 -3.90 19.14
N ALA A 174 -0.47 -4.36 18.98
CA ALA A 174 0.25 -5.05 20.03
C ALA A 174 0.27 -4.19 21.30
N GLU A 175 -0.07 -4.77 22.43
CA GLU A 175 0.09 -4.11 23.71
C GLU A 175 1.58 -3.89 23.97
N LEU A 176 1.95 -2.71 24.48
CA LEU A 176 3.36 -2.39 24.73
C LEU A 176 4.01 -3.39 25.70
N GLU A 177 3.24 -3.89 26.66
CA GLU A 177 3.70 -4.91 27.62
C GLU A 177 4.15 -6.19 26.91
N GLU A 178 3.39 -6.68 25.94
CA GLU A 178 3.74 -7.89 25.18
C GLU A 178 4.98 -7.68 24.30
N ILE A 179 5.13 -6.48 23.73
CA ILE A 179 6.35 -6.11 22.97
C ILE A 179 7.56 -6.10 23.91
N VAL A 180 7.43 -5.50 25.10
CA VAL A 180 8.51 -5.42 26.10
C VAL A 180 8.89 -6.80 26.59
N ASP A 181 7.92 -7.70 26.80
CA ASP A 181 8.18 -9.08 27.20
C ASP A 181 9.02 -9.83 26.15
N LEU A 182 8.72 -9.64 24.85
CA LEU A 182 9.53 -10.24 23.80
C LEU A 182 10.93 -9.61 23.71
N ILE A 183 11.06 -8.30 23.90
CA ILE A 183 12.38 -7.63 23.96
C ILE A 183 13.22 -8.18 25.11
N ASN A 184 12.64 -8.32 26.30
CA ASN A 184 13.33 -8.88 27.45
C ASN A 184 13.78 -10.34 27.22
N GLN A 185 12.93 -11.16 26.57
CA GLN A 185 13.30 -12.52 26.18
C GLN A 185 14.47 -12.53 25.19
N LEU A 186 14.51 -11.60 24.23
CA LEU A 186 15.60 -11.47 23.26
C LEU A 186 16.89 -10.95 23.91
N HIS A 187 16.78 -10.07 24.88
CA HIS A 187 17.93 -9.57 25.64
C HIS A 187 18.60 -10.67 26.47
N ASP A 188 17.83 -11.58 27.04
CA ASP A 188 18.35 -12.73 27.80
C ASP A 188 19.09 -13.76 26.92
N PHE A 189 18.92 -13.69 25.59
CA PHE A 189 19.70 -14.45 24.61
C PHE A 189 21.09 -13.83 24.39
N GLN A 190 21.90 -13.73 25.43
CA GLN A 190 23.26 -13.15 25.34
C GLN A 190 24.16 -13.92 24.40
N ILE A 191 24.77 -13.19 23.45
CA ILE A 191 25.87 -13.67 22.61
C ILE A 191 26.94 -12.58 22.50
N PRO A 192 28.22 -12.94 22.63
CA PRO A 192 29.32 -11.98 22.66
C PRO A 192 29.63 -11.33 21.31
N ASP A 193 29.99 -10.05 21.38
CA ASP A 193 30.71 -9.21 20.41
C ASP A 193 30.28 -9.21 18.93
N SER A 194 29.56 -8.17 18.55
CA SER A 194 29.60 -7.62 17.18
C SER A 194 29.42 -6.10 17.19
N LYS A 195 30.02 -5.43 16.20
CA LYS A 195 30.04 -3.97 16.06
C LYS A 195 28.64 -3.42 15.76
N PRO A 196 28.30 -2.20 16.25
CA PRO A 196 27.03 -1.56 15.94
C PRO A 196 26.88 -1.26 14.45
N ALA A 197 25.69 -1.55 13.90
CA ALA A 197 25.31 -1.18 12.55
C ALA A 197 24.67 0.22 12.53
N GLU A 198 25.02 1.04 11.54
CA GLU A 198 24.38 2.36 11.33
C GLU A 198 22.92 2.18 10.86
N LEU A 199 22.01 2.87 11.53
CA LEU A 199 20.57 2.81 11.25
C LEU A 199 20.20 3.72 10.08
N LYS A 200 19.62 3.15 9.02
CA LYS A 200 19.06 3.91 7.89
C LYS A 200 17.55 3.60 7.72
N PRO A 201 16.69 4.62 7.49
CA PRO A 201 15.27 4.39 7.22
C PRO A 201 15.08 3.59 5.92
N VAL A 202 14.16 2.62 5.94
CA VAL A 202 13.94 1.70 4.82
C VAL A 202 12.67 2.06 4.04
N SER A 203 12.78 2.02 2.71
CA SER A 203 11.68 2.30 1.78
C SER A 203 10.80 1.06 1.50
N ASN A 204 9.59 1.29 0.97
CA ASN A 204 8.72 0.22 0.43
C ASN A 204 9.40 -0.59 -0.69
N GLU A 205 10.43 -0.04 -1.30
CA GLU A 205 11.26 -0.68 -2.32
C GLU A 205 12.03 -1.89 -1.76
N LYS A 206 12.44 -1.85 -0.49
CA LYS A 206 13.13 -2.98 0.17
C LYS A 206 12.27 -4.24 0.22
N MET A 207 10.96 -4.12 0.46
CA MET A 207 10.06 -5.27 0.48
C MET A 207 9.94 -5.93 -0.89
N SER A 208 9.82 -5.10 -1.94
CA SER A 208 9.77 -5.57 -3.33
C SER A 208 11.09 -6.15 -3.79
N TYR A 209 12.21 -5.51 -3.44
CA TYR A 209 13.56 -5.96 -3.76
C TYR A 209 13.84 -7.35 -3.18
N ASN A 210 13.43 -7.59 -1.93
CA ASN A 210 13.60 -8.86 -1.25
C ASN A 210 12.51 -9.90 -1.59
N GLN A 211 11.62 -9.62 -2.54
CA GLN A 211 10.58 -10.54 -3.02
C GLN A 211 9.72 -11.12 -1.88
N LEU A 212 9.44 -10.30 -0.87
CA LEU A 212 8.59 -10.73 0.25
C LEU A 212 7.21 -11.12 -0.24
N SER A 213 6.67 -12.18 0.35
CA SER A 213 5.31 -12.62 0.06
C SER A 213 4.30 -11.55 0.48
N TRP A 214 3.14 -11.62 -0.13
CA TRP A 214 1.99 -10.78 0.17
C TRP A 214 1.62 -10.78 1.67
N THR A 215 1.62 -11.97 2.29
CA THR A 215 1.36 -12.15 3.71
C THR A 215 2.40 -11.43 4.56
N ASN A 216 3.70 -11.57 4.23
CA ASN A 216 4.75 -10.91 4.98
C ASN A 216 4.71 -9.39 4.86
N ILE A 217 4.40 -8.86 3.67
CA ILE A 217 4.19 -7.41 3.47
C ILE A 217 3.03 -6.92 4.35
N TYR A 218 1.95 -7.69 4.41
CA TYR A 218 0.81 -7.37 5.26
C TYR A 218 1.19 -7.37 6.74
N GLU A 219 1.85 -8.42 7.23
CA GLU A 219 2.29 -8.58 8.62
C GLU A 219 3.24 -7.45 9.06
N LEU A 220 4.22 -7.09 8.22
CA LEU A 220 5.13 -5.98 8.47
C LEU A 220 4.39 -4.63 8.51
N ASN A 221 3.45 -4.40 7.60
CA ASN A 221 2.67 -3.17 7.60
C ASN A 221 1.74 -3.05 8.82
N GLU A 222 1.16 -4.16 9.28
CA GLU A 222 0.42 -4.19 10.55
C GLU A 222 1.34 -3.90 11.74
N GLY A 223 2.53 -4.50 11.76
CA GLY A 223 3.51 -4.30 12.82
C GLY A 223 4.02 -2.86 12.92
N ARG A 224 4.21 -2.16 11.81
CA ARG A 224 4.70 -0.77 11.75
C ARG A 224 3.89 0.23 12.55
N ILE A 225 2.61 -0.05 12.80
CA ILE A 225 1.74 0.79 13.60
C ILE A 225 2.30 1.01 15.00
N SER A 226 2.97 0.00 15.55
CA SER A 226 3.58 0.04 16.88
C SER A 226 4.99 0.65 16.89
N SER A 227 5.61 0.90 15.74
CA SER A 227 6.99 1.39 15.66
C SER A 227 7.26 2.68 16.45
N PRO A 228 6.39 3.72 16.44
CA PRO A 228 6.62 4.92 17.25
C PRO A 228 6.58 4.63 18.76
N ARG A 229 5.77 3.67 19.21
CA ARG A 229 5.68 3.27 20.63
C ARG A 229 6.94 2.51 21.04
N ILE A 230 7.44 1.64 20.17
CA ILE A 230 8.69 0.88 20.38
C ILE A 230 9.87 1.84 20.45
N ASP A 231 9.93 2.79 19.52
CA ASP A 231 11.00 3.81 19.49
C ASP A 231 11.01 4.67 20.76
N ASN A 232 9.84 5.17 21.18
CA ASN A 232 9.70 5.91 22.44
C ASN A 232 10.09 5.08 23.66
N TRP A 233 9.76 3.79 23.65
CA TRP A 233 10.13 2.90 24.75
C TRP A 233 11.66 2.70 24.82
N PHE A 234 12.33 2.42 23.71
CA PHE A 234 13.80 2.31 23.68
C PHE A 234 14.47 3.62 24.13
N ASN A 235 13.98 4.77 23.67
CA ASN A 235 14.50 6.08 24.06
C ASN A 235 14.30 6.39 25.56
N SER A 236 13.40 5.70 26.24
CA SER A 236 13.16 5.84 27.67
C SER A 236 14.01 4.90 28.55
N GLN A 237 14.75 3.96 27.93
CA GLN A 237 15.53 2.99 28.69
C GLN A 237 16.82 3.60 29.26
N PRO A 238 17.22 3.15 30.46
CA PRO A 238 18.50 3.61 31.06
C PRO A 238 19.73 3.16 30.28
N ASN A 239 19.66 2.02 29.58
CA ASN A 239 20.73 1.53 28.71
C ASN A 239 20.53 2.05 27.28
N PRO A 240 21.33 3.02 26.81
CA PRO A 240 21.22 3.56 25.46
C PRO A 240 21.61 2.55 24.38
N GLU A 241 22.35 1.48 24.72
CA GLU A 241 22.84 0.47 23.78
C GLU A 241 21.83 -0.68 23.60
N LEU A 242 20.76 -0.74 24.43
CA LEU A 242 19.77 -1.84 24.39
C LEU A 242 19.17 -2.05 23.02
N ARG A 243 18.87 -0.96 22.30
CA ARG A 243 18.31 -1.03 20.94
C ARG A 243 19.26 -1.73 19.97
N ASP A 244 20.55 -1.38 20.04
CA ASP A 244 21.58 -1.93 19.16
C ASP A 244 21.86 -3.41 19.52
N GLU A 245 21.80 -3.77 20.78
CA GLU A 245 21.92 -5.16 21.25
C GLU A 245 20.80 -6.03 20.68
N ILE A 246 19.56 -5.54 20.72
CA ILE A 246 18.41 -6.23 20.14
C ILE A 246 18.48 -6.27 18.62
N ALA A 247 18.89 -5.19 17.94
CA ALA A 247 19.12 -5.14 16.50
C ALA A 247 20.12 -6.21 16.05
N ASN A 248 21.24 -6.33 16.78
CA ASN A 248 22.25 -7.37 16.54
C ASN A 248 21.67 -8.79 16.72
N THR A 249 20.78 -8.98 17.69
CA THR A 249 20.08 -10.26 17.88
C THR A 249 19.18 -10.59 16.70
N PHE A 250 18.42 -9.61 16.20
CA PHE A 250 17.58 -9.77 15.01
C PHE A 250 18.41 -10.10 13.77
N ASN A 251 19.50 -9.38 13.53
CA ASN A 251 20.38 -9.63 12.38
C ASN A 251 20.92 -11.08 12.41
N ARG A 252 21.32 -11.54 13.58
CA ARG A 252 21.80 -12.93 13.74
C ARG A 252 20.72 -13.97 13.52
N ILE A 253 19.49 -13.74 14.01
CA ILE A 253 18.33 -14.61 13.72
C ILE A 253 18.11 -14.66 12.20
N TYR A 254 18.15 -13.53 11.54
CA TYR A 254 18.02 -13.44 10.09
C TYR A 254 19.11 -14.21 9.35
N LEU A 255 20.40 -13.99 9.71
CA LEU A 255 21.50 -14.71 9.08
C LEU A 255 21.41 -16.23 9.28
N ASN A 256 21.03 -16.68 10.47
CA ASN A 256 20.77 -18.10 10.72
C ASN A 256 19.64 -18.64 9.84
N ALA A 257 18.54 -17.91 9.72
CA ALA A 257 17.44 -18.32 8.85
C ALA A 257 17.88 -18.44 7.38
N LYS A 258 18.73 -17.52 6.90
CA LYS A 258 19.32 -17.56 5.54
C LYS A 258 20.23 -18.77 5.30
N THR A 259 20.85 -19.34 6.31
CA THR A 259 21.65 -20.56 6.13
C THR A 259 20.81 -21.80 5.85
N GLU A 260 19.52 -21.76 6.19
CA GLU A 260 18.63 -22.91 6.08
C GLU A 260 17.68 -22.83 4.88
N THR A 261 17.39 -21.62 4.38
CA THR A 261 16.51 -21.39 3.22
C THR A 261 16.80 -20.06 2.54
N ASP A 262 16.62 -20.02 1.22
CA ASP A 262 16.68 -18.78 0.43
C ASP A 262 15.27 -18.19 0.16
N ILE A 263 14.21 -18.84 0.65
CA ILE A 263 12.82 -18.42 0.42
C ILE A 263 12.44 -17.32 1.43
N PRO A 264 12.18 -16.07 0.99
CA PRO A 264 11.95 -14.94 1.90
C PRO A 264 10.81 -15.16 2.91
N SER A 265 9.72 -15.82 2.49
CA SER A 265 8.58 -16.12 3.38
C SER A 265 8.93 -17.14 4.46
N GLU A 266 9.81 -18.10 4.19
CA GLU A 266 10.29 -19.04 5.19
C GLU A 266 11.27 -18.36 6.15
N ILE A 267 12.13 -17.47 5.64
CA ILE A 267 13.02 -16.65 6.47
C ILE A 267 12.19 -15.83 7.46
N MET A 268 11.14 -15.13 6.99
CA MET A 268 10.24 -14.36 7.86
C MET A 268 9.57 -15.24 8.91
N SER A 269 9.05 -16.39 8.53
CA SER A 269 8.43 -17.35 9.46
C SER A 269 9.42 -17.78 10.55
N ARG A 270 10.68 -18.06 10.19
CA ARG A 270 11.73 -18.43 11.15
C ARG A 270 12.09 -17.30 12.09
N ILE A 271 12.10 -16.05 11.60
CA ILE A 271 12.27 -14.87 12.45
C ILE A 271 11.15 -14.79 13.48
N TYR A 272 9.88 -14.89 13.07
CA TYR A 272 8.75 -14.86 14.00
C TYR A 272 8.82 -15.97 15.04
N ILE A 273 9.15 -17.20 14.64
CA ILE A 273 9.31 -18.33 15.55
C ILE A 273 10.45 -18.10 16.54
N ALA A 274 11.56 -17.53 16.07
CA ALA A 274 12.71 -17.27 16.94
C ALA A 274 12.44 -16.20 18.00
N ILE A 275 11.63 -15.17 17.67
CA ILE A 275 11.33 -14.07 18.61
C ILE A 275 10.13 -14.36 19.51
N ALA A 276 9.16 -15.16 19.07
CA ALA A 276 7.90 -15.34 19.78
C ALA A 276 7.49 -16.80 20.06
N GLY A 277 8.31 -17.77 19.61
CA GLY A 277 8.03 -19.20 19.81
C GLY A 277 7.19 -19.80 18.68
N SER A 278 7.21 -21.14 18.57
CA SER A 278 6.55 -21.86 17.48
C SER A 278 5.02 -21.80 17.50
N ASP A 279 4.44 -21.48 18.63
CA ASP A 279 3.01 -21.41 18.87
C ASP A 279 2.46 -19.97 18.94
N PHE A 280 3.29 -18.98 18.56
CA PHE A 280 2.95 -17.55 18.68
C PHE A 280 1.63 -17.18 17.98
N THR A 281 1.26 -17.89 16.92
CA THR A 281 0.02 -17.65 16.17
C THR A 281 -1.25 -18.04 16.94
N LEU A 282 -1.12 -18.82 18.01
CA LEU A 282 -2.25 -19.21 18.86
C LEU A 282 -2.63 -18.11 19.85
N ASP A 283 -1.71 -17.19 20.13
CA ASP A 283 -1.94 -16.00 20.93
C ASP A 283 -1.86 -14.75 20.06
N ARG A 284 -2.99 -14.08 19.94
CA ARG A 284 -3.12 -12.90 19.06
C ARG A 284 -2.24 -11.73 19.51
N GLY A 285 -2.12 -11.50 20.81
CA GLY A 285 -1.29 -10.45 21.35
C GLY A 285 0.18 -10.70 21.04
N ARG A 286 0.64 -11.92 21.31
CA ARG A 286 2.00 -12.34 21.03
C ARG A 286 2.33 -12.32 19.55
N ALA A 287 1.40 -12.70 18.66
CA ALA A 287 1.57 -12.59 17.22
C ALA A 287 1.73 -11.13 16.77
N ASN A 288 0.86 -10.23 17.26
CA ASN A 288 0.94 -8.80 16.95
C ASN A 288 2.25 -8.18 17.47
N ALA A 289 2.72 -8.57 18.66
CA ALA A 289 4.00 -8.12 19.19
C ALA A 289 5.18 -8.60 18.35
N ALA A 290 5.15 -9.86 17.87
CA ALA A 290 6.15 -10.39 16.95
C ALA A 290 6.20 -9.62 15.62
N TYR A 291 5.04 -9.34 15.02
CA TYR A 291 4.95 -8.54 13.79
C TYR A 291 5.44 -7.10 14.02
N ALA A 292 5.12 -6.51 15.18
CA ALA A 292 5.56 -5.16 15.54
C ALA A 292 7.08 -5.07 15.66
N LEU A 293 7.71 -5.99 16.37
CA LEU A 293 9.18 -6.04 16.53
C LEU A 293 9.87 -6.34 15.20
N ALA A 294 9.38 -7.33 14.44
CA ALA A 294 9.95 -7.65 13.14
C ALA A 294 9.87 -6.46 12.18
N ALA A 295 8.74 -5.74 12.15
CA ALA A 295 8.58 -4.55 11.33
C ALA A 295 9.53 -3.42 11.75
N TYR A 296 9.64 -3.16 13.05
CA TYR A 296 10.52 -2.15 13.60
C TYR A 296 11.98 -2.41 13.21
N PHE A 297 12.47 -3.64 13.40
CA PHE A 297 13.85 -3.99 13.07
C PHE A 297 14.07 -4.26 11.57
N PHE A 298 13.04 -4.61 10.81
CA PHE A 298 13.10 -4.60 9.35
C PHE A 298 13.37 -3.21 8.81
N ASP A 299 12.75 -2.19 9.39
CA ASP A 299 12.87 -0.80 8.96
C ASP A 299 14.12 -0.10 9.50
N THR A 300 14.66 -0.54 10.64
CA THR A 300 15.75 0.16 11.36
C THR A 300 17.08 -0.58 11.40
N CYS A 301 17.16 -1.83 10.98
CA CYS A 301 18.40 -2.60 10.92
C CYS A 301 18.56 -3.38 9.62
N ASP A 302 19.76 -3.92 9.40
CA ASP A 302 20.15 -4.63 8.19
C ASP A 302 19.67 -6.09 8.15
N ILE A 303 18.38 -6.35 8.48
CA ILE A 303 17.73 -7.59 8.09
C ILE A 303 17.15 -7.42 6.70
N PHE A 304 17.38 -8.41 5.85
CA PHE A 304 17.13 -8.35 4.41
C PHE A 304 18.01 -7.35 3.64
N GLU A 305 18.16 -7.58 2.35
CA GLU A 305 19.03 -6.79 1.47
C GLU A 305 18.51 -5.35 1.34
N SER A 306 19.43 -4.39 1.45
CA SER A 306 19.13 -3.00 1.12
C SER A 306 19.08 -2.82 -0.40
N VAL A 307 18.21 -1.94 -0.89
CA VAL A 307 18.19 -1.57 -2.31
C VAL A 307 19.51 -0.90 -2.65
N PRO A 308 20.25 -1.35 -3.70
CA PRO A 308 21.48 -0.68 -4.12
C PRO A 308 21.20 0.79 -4.45
N GLU A 309 21.99 1.71 -3.91
CA GLU A 309 21.96 3.10 -4.36
C GLU A 309 22.40 3.13 -5.82
N GLU A 310 21.56 3.62 -6.74
CA GLU A 310 21.98 3.90 -8.11
C GLU A 310 23.12 4.93 -8.02
N GLU A 311 24.31 4.55 -8.49
CA GLU A 311 25.46 5.48 -8.63
C GLU A 311 25.04 6.61 -9.58
N SER A 312 24.89 7.82 -9.02
CA SER A 312 24.52 9.06 -9.72
C SER A 312 25.72 9.60 -10.47
#